data_ccb04075e5e4a5d30acd9c89327fbc87
#
_entry.id   ccb04075e5e4a5d30acd9c89327fbc87
#
_cell.length_a   1.000
_cell.length_b   1.000
_cell.length_c   1.000
_cell.angle_alpha   90.00
_cell.angle_beta   90.00
_cell.angle_gamma   90.00
#
_symmetry.space_group_name_H-M   'P 1'
#
loop_
_entity.id
_entity.type
_entity.pdbx_description
1 polymer ?
#
loop_
_entity_poly.entity_id
_entity_poly.type
_entity_poly.pdbx_seq_one_letter_code
_entity_poly.pdbx_strand_id
1 'polypeptide(L)'
;VTDVRWADVARHFADDGSLVDVYVFDVGIAGWQLVLDVIRAAGWPHVYHDGDERQPLPDRVEEVFERRGEWSPVLHIRPAPGMVVTTLFFGPDDIEFDLDPGDVRDQETWDALCCFLRTVGRKLHRQVVLTPESTPEIPLIVYSPAGDRVTAAAFPDTSTMLR
;
A
#
# COMPACT_ATOMS: atom_id res chain seq x y z
N VAL A 1 -1.92 2.62 22.41
CA VAL A 1 -3.05 2.24 21.54
C VAL A 1 -2.56 1.16 20.59
N THR A 2 -3.22 0.01 20.61
CA THR A 2 -2.84 -1.16 19.80
C THR A 2 -3.57 -1.18 18.48
N ASP A 3 -2.89 -1.65 17.43
CA ASP A 3 -3.50 -1.94 16.13
C ASP A 3 -4.53 -3.08 16.26
N VAL A 4 -5.44 -3.18 15.30
CA VAL A 4 -6.35 -4.31 15.18
C VAL A 4 -5.55 -5.62 15.03
N ARG A 5 -5.99 -6.68 15.68
CA ARG A 5 -5.28 -7.97 15.70
C ARG A 5 -5.54 -8.76 14.41
N TRP A 6 -4.57 -9.61 14.05
CA TRP A 6 -4.71 -10.52 12.91
C TRP A 6 -6.03 -11.31 12.93
N ALA A 7 -6.39 -11.86 14.07
CA ALA A 7 -7.62 -12.68 14.21
C ALA A 7 -8.90 -11.93 13.78
N ASP A 8 -8.91 -10.61 13.88
CA ASP A 8 -10.07 -9.77 13.54
C ASP A 8 -10.12 -9.38 12.05
N VAL A 9 -8.99 -9.52 11.33
CA VAL A 9 -8.86 -9.12 9.92
C VAL A 9 -8.50 -10.25 8.97
N ALA A 10 -8.13 -11.41 9.47
CA ALA A 10 -7.65 -12.56 8.70
C ALA A 10 -8.56 -12.93 7.50
N ARG A 11 -9.87 -12.74 7.65
CA ARG A 11 -10.86 -13.01 6.60
C ARG A 11 -10.64 -12.17 5.32
N HIS A 12 -9.96 -11.04 5.41
CA HIS A 12 -9.67 -10.16 4.28
C HIS A 12 -8.46 -10.62 3.46
N PHE A 13 -7.71 -11.58 3.96
CA PHE A 13 -6.48 -12.09 3.36
C PHE A 13 -6.62 -13.54 2.86
N ALA A 14 -7.84 -13.97 2.56
CA ALA A 14 -8.08 -15.27 1.95
C ALA A 14 -7.41 -15.33 0.56
N ASP A 15 -6.62 -16.38 0.32
CA ASP A 15 -5.99 -16.62 -0.98
C ASP A 15 -7.03 -17.19 -1.95
N ASP A 16 -7.75 -16.30 -2.61
CA ASP A 16 -8.80 -16.62 -3.60
C ASP A 16 -8.38 -16.28 -5.04
N GLY A 17 -7.10 -15.93 -5.24
CA GLY A 17 -6.54 -15.52 -6.52
C GLY A 17 -6.65 -14.01 -6.81
N SER A 18 -7.29 -13.24 -5.93
CA SER A 18 -7.33 -11.77 -6.02
C SER A 18 -6.18 -11.15 -5.23
N LEU A 19 -5.78 -9.94 -5.61
CA LEU A 19 -4.87 -9.11 -4.83
C LEU A 19 -5.64 -8.31 -3.77
N VAL A 20 -4.92 -7.68 -2.87
CA VAL A 20 -5.42 -6.57 -2.05
C VAL A 20 -4.67 -5.30 -2.44
N ASP A 21 -5.38 -4.19 -2.50
CA ASP A 21 -4.80 -2.91 -2.88
C ASP A 21 -4.64 -2.00 -1.67
N VAL A 22 -3.62 -1.17 -1.72
CA VAL A 22 -3.31 -0.16 -0.70
C VAL A 22 -3.25 1.20 -1.38
N TYR A 23 -4.09 2.12 -0.94
CA TYR A 23 -4.19 3.47 -1.50
C TYR A 23 -3.75 4.54 -0.52
N VAL A 24 -3.09 5.58 -1.06
CA VAL A 24 -2.96 6.88 -0.42
C VAL A 24 -3.45 7.93 -1.41
N PHE A 25 -4.55 8.57 -1.09
CA PHE A 25 -5.21 9.52 -1.98
C PHE A 25 -4.67 10.94 -1.85
N ASP A 26 -4.78 11.72 -2.93
CA ASP A 26 -4.48 13.15 -2.98
C ASP A 26 -3.06 13.51 -2.53
N VAL A 27 -2.07 12.77 -2.99
CA VAL A 27 -0.67 12.96 -2.57
C VAL A 27 0.15 13.83 -3.54
N GLY A 28 -0.14 13.75 -4.83
CA GLY A 28 0.62 14.43 -5.87
C GLY A 28 2.06 13.93 -6.02
N ILE A 29 2.80 14.56 -6.89
CA ILE A 29 4.22 14.23 -7.17
C ILE A 29 5.08 14.35 -5.91
N ALA A 30 4.85 15.37 -5.08
CA ALA A 30 5.61 15.55 -3.84
C ALA A 30 5.41 14.38 -2.87
N GLY A 31 4.19 13.83 -2.78
CA GLY A 31 3.90 12.65 -1.97
C GLY A 31 4.59 11.39 -2.52
N TRP A 32 4.58 11.20 -3.83
CA TRP A 32 5.33 10.11 -4.46
C TRP A 32 6.83 10.19 -4.16
N GLN A 33 7.42 11.41 -4.19
CA GLN A 33 8.83 11.59 -3.84
C GLN A 33 9.10 11.16 -2.40
N LEU A 34 8.21 11.54 -1.46
CA LEU A 34 8.34 11.12 -0.07
C LEU A 34 8.29 9.61 0.11
N VAL A 35 7.51 8.88 -0.70
CA VAL A 35 7.48 7.41 -0.67
C VAL A 35 8.81 6.81 -1.15
N LEU A 36 9.38 7.31 -2.24
CA LEU A 36 10.70 6.86 -2.69
C LEU A 36 11.76 7.09 -1.60
N ASP A 37 11.71 8.24 -0.94
CA ASP A 37 12.62 8.59 0.16
C ASP A 37 12.43 7.66 1.37
N VAL A 38 11.19 7.31 1.69
CA VAL A 38 10.87 6.34 2.77
C VAL A 38 11.45 4.96 2.47
N ILE A 39 11.28 4.47 1.25
CA ILE A 39 11.79 3.15 0.85
C ILE A 39 13.31 3.07 1.07
N ARG A 40 14.03 4.13 0.69
CA ARG A 40 15.47 4.24 0.90
C ARG A 40 15.83 4.37 2.38
N ALA A 41 15.17 5.26 3.11
CA ALA A 41 15.43 5.51 4.52
C ALA A 41 15.13 4.30 5.41
N ALA A 42 14.08 3.55 5.10
CA ALA A 42 13.73 2.31 5.79
C ALA A 42 14.68 1.16 5.46
N GLY A 43 15.49 1.30 4.42
CA GLY A 43 16.39 0.25 3.95
C GLY A 43 15.64 -0.97 3.38
N TRP A 44 14.41 -0.81 2.93
CA TRP A 44 13.66 -1.91 2.35
C TRP A 44 14.27 -2.37 1.04
N PRO A 45 14.59 -3.66 0.90
CA PRO A 45 15.01 -4.20 -0.38
C PRO A 45 13.95 -3.92 -1.44
N HIS A 46 14.38 -3.49 -2.62
CA HIS A 46 13.47 -3.18 -3.71
C HIS A 46 14.12 -3.44 -5.07
N VAL A 47 13.28 -3.66 -6.06
CA VAL A 47 13.68 -3.84 -7.46
C VAL A 47 12.79 -2.98 -8.32
N TYR A 48 13.39 -2.12 -9.11
CA TYR A 48 12.73 -1.28 -10.08
C TYR A 48 12.98 -1.80 -11.50
N HIS A 49 11.91 -1.88 -12.28
CA HIS A 49 11.95 -2.20 -13.69
C HIS A 49 11.34 -1.07 -14.51
N ASP A 50 11.94 -0.81 -15.67
CA ASP A 50 11.41 0.06 -16.68
C ASP A 50 11.22 -0.79 -17.96
N GLY A 51 10.00 -1.24 -18.19
CA GLY A 51 9.74 -2.34 -19.11
C GLY A 51 10.32 -3.66 -18.60
N ASP A 52 11.02 -4.38 -19.46
CA ASP A 52 11.64 -5.67 -19.11
C ASP A 52 13.02 -5.51 -18.45
N GLU A 53 13.56 -4.30 -18.40
CA GLU A 53 14.90 -4.03 -17.90
C GLU A 53 14.89 -3.60 -16.44
N ARG A 54 15.71 -4.30 -15.62
CA ARG A 54 16.01 -3.87 -14.26
C ARG A 54 16.87 -2.62 -14.31
N GLN A 55 16.43 -1.57 -13.58
CA GLN A 55 17.10 -0.29 -13.51
C GLN A 55 17.31 0.12 -12.05
N PRO A 56 18.26 1.02 -11.74
CA PRO A 56 18.26 1.71 -10.47
C PRO A 56 16.97 2.52 -10.30
N LEU A 57 16.40 2.53 -9.09
CA LEU A 57 15.26 3.40 -8.79
C LEU A 57 15.68 4.85 -8.96
N PRO A 58 15.02 5.65 -9.80
CA PRO A 58 15.35 7.05 -10.01
C PRO A 58 15.36 7.85 -8.71
N ASP A 59 16.27 8.79 -8.57
CA ASP A 59 16.32 9.67 -7.39
C ASP A 59 15.11 10.59 -7.30
N ARG A 60 14.62 11.03 -8.47
CA ARG A 60 13.45 11.88 -8.59
C ARG A 60 12.30 11.13 -9.22
N VAL A 61 11.15 11.15 -8.55
CA VAL A 61 9.96 10.44 -9.03
C VAL A 61 9.42 11.00 -10.35
N GLU A 62 9.67 12.27 -10.64
CA GLU A 62 9.29 12.88 -11.92
C GLU A 62 9.87 12.11 -13.11
N GLU A 63 11.08 11.58 -12.98
CA GLU A 63 11.73 10.78 -14.02
C GLU A 63 10.94 9.50 -14.34
N VAL A 64 10.30 8.90 -13.34
CA VAL A 64 9.43 7.73 -13.52
C VAL A 64 8.19 8.13 -14.33
N PHE A 65 7.53 9.22 -13.98
CA PHE A 65 6.30 9.66 -14.64
C PHE A 65 6.54 10.23 -16.05
N GLU A 66 7.68 10.89 -16.29
CA GLU A 66 8.07 11.36 -17.61
C GLU A 66 8.23 10.23 -18.62
N ARG A 67 8.72 9.07 -18.17
CA ARG A 67 8.94 7.89 -19.02
C ARG A 67 7.71 7.00 -19.14
N ARG A 68 6.71 7.21 -18.29
CA ARG A 68 5.47 6.44 -18.33
C ARG A 68 4.71 6.70 -19.63
N GLY A 69 4.33 5.62 -20.32
CA GLY A 69 3.68 5.67 -21.63
C GLY A 69 4.58 5.17 -22.77
N GLU A 70 5.89 5.37 -22.67
CA GLU A 70 6.88 4.67 -23.49
C GLU A 70 7.26 3.33 -22.86
N TRP A 71 7.29 3.30 -21.52
CA TRP A 71 7.69 2.17 -20.68
C TRP A 71 6.65 1.88 -19.62
N SER A 72 6.77 0.73 -18.99
CA SER A 72 5.89 0.29 -17.91
C SER A 72 6.71 0.21 -16.61
N PRO A 73 6.83 1.31 -15.85
CA PRO A 73 7.59 1.31 -14.61
C PRO A 73 6.90 0.44 -13.56
N VAL A 74 7.68 -0.43 -12.93
CA VAL A 74 7.21 -1.31 -11.85
C VAL A 74 8.24 -1.29 -10.73
N LEU A 75 7.77 -1.10 -9.51
CA LEU A 75 8.59 -1.14 -8.31
C LEU A 75 8.07 -2.22 -7.36
N HIS A 76 8.90 -3.22 -7.09
CA HIS A 76 8.66 -4.23 -6.07
C HIS A 76 9.44 -3.87 -4.81
N ILE A 77 8.74 -3.79 -3.68
CA ILE A 77 9.28 -3.44 -2.37
C ILE A 77 9.12 -4.64 -1.44
N ARG A 78 10.12 -4.93 -0.63
CA ARG A 78 10.10 -6.01 0.36
C ARG A 78 10.21 -5.43 1.77
N PRO A 79 9.09 -5.00 2.38
CA PRO A 79 9.12 -4.42 3.72
C PRO A 79 9.40 -5.44 4.82
N ALA A 80 9.19 -6.72 4.54
CA ALA A 80 9.51 -7.84 5.43
C ALA A 80 9.84 -9.09 4.62
N PRO A 81 10.51 -10.11 5.23
CA PRO A 81 10.76 -11.38 4.57
C PRO A 81 9.46 -12.04 4.09
N GLY A 82 9.43 -12.46 2.83
CA GLY A 82 8.26 -13.11 2.22
C GLY A 82 7.09 -12.20 1.86
N MET A 83 7.21 -10.90 2.06
CA MET A 83 6.19 -9.90 1.69
C MET A 83 6.68 -9.05 0.52
N VAL A 84 5.89 -8.94 -0.53
CA VAL A 84 6.16 -8.07 -1.67
C VAL A 84 5.00 -7.11 -1.87
N VAL A 85 5.32 -5.83 -1.87
CA VAL A 85 4.38 -4.74 -2.16
C VAL A 85 4.80 -4.12 -3.49
N THR A 86 3.90 -4.02 -4.43
CA THR A 86 4.19 -3.59 -5.81
C THR A 86 3.45 -2.30 -6.15
N THR A 87 4.10 -1.39 -6.87
CA THR A 87 3.42 -0.26 -7.50
C THR A 87 3.81 -0.14 -8.97
N LEU A 88 2.82 0.22 -9.79
CA LEU A 88 2.96 0.43 -11.24
C LEU A 88 2.91 1.92 -11.63
N PHE A 89 2.88 2.82 -10.68
CA PHE A 89 2.83 4.27 -10.90
C PHE A 89 1.70 4.68 -11.86
N PHE A 90 0.47 4.25 -11.57
CA PHE A 90 -0.67 4.49 -12.47
C PHE A 90 -0.98 5.97 -12.72
N GLY A 91 -0.72 6.83 -11.77
CA GLY A 91 -0.89 8.27 -11.91
C GLY A 91 -0.21 9.05 -10.79
N PRO A 92 0.01 10.36 -10.98
CA PRO A 92 0.72 11.18 -10.01
C PRO A 92 -0.14 11.60 -8.80
N ASP A 93 -1.46 11.53 -8.91
CA ASP A 93 -2.35 12.10 -7.89
C ASP A 93 -2.49 11.20 -6.67
N ASP A 94 -2.61 9.89 -6.90
CA ASP A 94 -2.80 8.88 -5.87
C ASP A 94 -1.68 7.83 -5.92
N ILE A 95 -1.35 7.28 -4.77
CA ILE A 95 -0.46 6.12 -4.68
C ILE A 95 -1.32 4.87 -4.57
N GLU A 96 -1.02 3.89 -5.41
CA GLU A 96 -1.59 2.56 -5.35
C GLU A 96 -0.47 1.53 -5.26
N PHE A 97 -0.58 0.66 -4.24
CA PHE A 97 0.22 -0.56 -4.15
C PHE A 97 -0.69 -1.76 -4.23
N ASP A 98 -0.20 -2.85 -4.74
CA ASP A 98 -0.84 -4.14 -4.62
C ASP A 98 0.01 -5.15 -3.83
N LEU A 99 -0.64 -6.14 -3.26
CA LEU A 99 -0.06 -7.14 -2.38
C LEU A 99 -0.82 -8.46 -2.56
N ASP A 100 -0.08 -9.57 -2.63
CA ASP A 100 -0.67 -10.89 -2.56
C ASP A 100 -1.18 -11.15 -1.13
N PRO A 101 -2.49 -11.42 -0.93
CA PRO A 101 -3.01 -11.70 0.40
C PRO A 101 -2.35 -12.92 1.06
N GLY A 102 -1.83 -13.87 0.30
CA GLY A 102 -1.07 -15.02 0.81
C GLY A 102 0.23 -14.67 1.52
N ASP A 103 0.76 -13.45 1.32
CA ASP A 103 1.94 -12.96 2.03
C ASP A 103 1.62 -12.56 3.48
N VAL A 104 0.34 -12.38 3.82
CA VAL A 104 -0.15 -12.00 5.17
C VAL A 104 -0.99 -13.13 5.73
N ARG A 105 -0.38 -13.98 6.56
CA ARG A 105 -0.99 -15.26 6.99
C ARG A 105 -1.03 -15.51 8.50
N ASP A 106 -0.42 -14.61 9.27
CA ASP A 106 -0.31 -14.71 10.73
C ASP A 106 -0.11 -13.35 11.38
N GLN A 107 -0.04 -13.32 12.70
CA GLN A 107 0.15 -12.05 13.42
C GLN A 107 1.48 -11.37 13.07
N GLU A 108 2.55 -12.14 12.84
CA GLU A 108 3.87 -11.57 12.52
C GLU A 108 3.86 -10.84 11.17
N THR A 109 3.33 -11.47 10.15
CA THR A 109 3.22 -10.86 8.81
C THR A 109 2.20 -9.73 8.78
N TRP A 110 1.14 -9.82 9.59
CA TRP A 110 0.20 -8.72 9.80
C TRP A 110 0.86 -7.51 10.46
N ASP A 111 1.66 -7.72 11.51
CA ASP A 111 2.40 -6.63 12.19
C ASP A 111 3.39 -5.96 11.22
N ALA A 112 4.02 -6.73 10.35
CA ALA A 112 4.89 -6.20 9.30
C ALA A 112 4.12 -5.33 8.29
N LEU A 113 2.93 -5.74 7.87
CA LEU A 113 2.08 -4.93 7.00
C LEU A 113 1.62 -3.65 7.72
N CYS A 114 1.20 -3.74 8.99
CA CYS A 114 0.85 -2.56 9.80
C CYS A 114 2.03 -1.58 9.90
N CYS A 115 3.24 -2.09 10.06
CA CYS A 115 4.46 -1.28 10.07
C CYS A 115 4.67 -0.54 8.74
N PHE A 116 4.45 -1.23 7.60
CA PHE A 116 4.52 -0.62 6.28
C PHE A 116 3.47 0.51 6.13
N LEU A 117 2.21 0.23 6.42
CA LEU A 117 1.12 1.22 6.33
C LEU A 117 1.41 2.45 7.19
N ARG A 118 1.87 2.23 8.42
CA ARG A 118 2.22 3.29 9.37
C ARG A 118 3.41 4.12 8.88
N THR A 119 4.45 3.48 8.40
CA THR A 119 5.67 4.16 7.94
C THR A 119 5.35 5.09 6.77
N VAL A 120 4.58 4.61 5.79
CA VAL A 120 4.12 5.41 4.66
C VAL A 120 3.19 6.54 5.13
N GLY A 121 2.17 6.20 5.91
CA GLY A 121 1.16 7.16 6.35
C GLY A 121 1.71 8.27 7.25
N ARG A 122 2.64 7.95 8.14
CA ARG A 122 3.35 8.96 8.96
C ARG A 122 4.13 9.93 8.09
N LYS A 123 4.88 9.42 7.12
CA LYS A 123 5.70 10.25 6.23
C LYS A 123 4.85 11.20 5.38
N LEU A 124 3.73 10.71 4.88
CA LEU A 124 2.82 11.47 4.03
C LEU A 124 1.83 12.34 4.82
N HIS A 125 1.69 12.13 6.14
CA HIS A 125 0.62 12.70 6.96
C HIS A 125 -0.78 12.43 6.38
N ARG A 126 -1.00 11.22 5.87
CA ARG A 126 -2.20 10.78 5.19
C ARG A 126 -2.70 9.45 5.71
N GLN A 127 -4.00 9.23 5.57
CA GLN A 127 -4.56 7.90 5.74
C GLN A 127 -4.00 6.97 4.66
N VAL A 128 -3.80 5.71 5.05
CA VAL A 128 -3.45 4.62 4.14
C VAL A 128 -4.56 3.60 4.23
N VAL A 129 -5.17 3.27 3.10
CA VAL A 129 -6.39 2.47 3.04
C VAL A 129 -6.11 1.16 2.30
N LEU A 130 -6.44 0.04 2.91
CA LEU A 130 -6.39 -1.27 2.27
C LEU A 130 -7.79 -1.67 1.83
N THR A 131 -7.92 -2.13 0.58
CA THR A 131 -9.19 -2.46 -0.07
C THR A 131 -9.12 -3.81 -0.77
N PRO A 132 -10.27 -4.41 -1.17
CA PRO A 132 -10.25 -5.47 -2.16
C PRO A 132 -9.67 -4.97 -3.48
N GLU A 133 -9.20 -5.88 -4.32
CA GLU A 133 -8.62 -5.57 -5.63
C GLU A 133 -9.55 -4.68 -6.46
N SER A 134 -9.01 -3.59 -6.99
CA SER A 134 -9.70 -2.64 -7.89
C SER A 134 -10.99 -2.02 -7.34
N THR A 135 -11.12 -1.94 -6.00
CA THR A 135 -12.30 -1.35 -5.34
C THR A 135 -11.91 -0.30 -4.30
N PRO A 136 -11.34 0.84 -4.73
CA PRO A 136 -10.83 1.88 -3.82
C PRO A 136 -11.90 2.50 -2.91
N GLU A 137 -13.18 2.37 -3.26
CA GLU A 137 -14.32 2.86 -2.50
C GLU A 137 -14.75 1.95 -1.33
N ILE A 138 -14.15 0.73 -1.21
CA ILE A 138 -14.48 -0.23 -0.16
C ILE A 138 -13.29 -0.40 0.79
N PRO A 139 -13.11 0.47 1.80
CA PRO A 139 -12.05 0.31 2.77
C PRO A 139 -12.31 -0.92 3.66
N LEU A 140 -11.30 -1.77 3.80
CA LEU A 140 -11.30 -2.90 4.74
C LEU A 140 -10.52 -2.56 6.01
N ILE A 141 -9.40 -1.88 5.83
CA ILE A 141 -8.45 -1.53 6.88
C ILE A 141 -7.93 -0.13 6.61
N VAL A 142 -7.76 0.66 7.66
CA VAL A 142 -7.30 2.05 7.55
C VAL A 142 -6.21 2.32 8.58
N TYR A 143 -5.07 2.85 8.15
CA TYR A 143 -4.16 3.57 9.01
C TYR A 143 -4.60 5.02 9.10
N SER A 144 -4.71 5.55 10.31
CA SER A 144 -5.04 6.96 10.56
C SER A 144 -3.87 7.67 11.25
N PRO A 145 -3.32 8.74 10.65
CA PRO A 145 -2.23 9.49 11.27
C PRO A 145 -2.65 10.22 12.56
N ALA A 146 -3.93 10.61 12.67
CA ALA A 146 -4.43 11.30 13.85
C ALA A 146 -4.34 10.45 15.14
N GLY A 147 -4.59 9.14 15.01
CA GLY A 147 -4.47 8.19 16.13
C GLY A 147 -3.21 7.35 16.09
N ASP A 148 -2.43 7.49 15.03
CA ASP A 148 -1.25 6.65 14.74
C ASP A 148 -1.55 5.15 14.86
N ARG A 149 -2.65 4.71 14.26
CA ARG A 149 -3.23 3.40 14.49
C ARG A 149 -3.83 2.80 13.23
N VAL A 150 -3.69 1.47 13.10
CA VAL A 150 -4.36 0.65 12.09
C VAL A 150 -5.63 0.05 12.68
N THR A 151 -6.76 0.27 12.01
CA THR A 151 -8.07 -0.22 12.43
C THR A 151 -8.79 -0.93 11.29
N ALA A 152 -9.70 -1.86 11.63
CA ALA A 152 -10.67 -2.35 10.65
C ALA A 152 -11.66 -1.23 10.31
N ALA A 153 -11.99 -1.07 9.04
CA ALA A 153 -13.02 -0.13 8.63
C ALA A 153 -14.39 -0.59 9.16
N ALA A 154 -15.21 0.36 9.60
CA ALA A 154 -16.59 0.06 9.93
C ALA A 154 -17.35 -0.25 8.63
N PHE A 155 -17.97 -1.43 8.54
CA PHE A 155 -18.92 -1.70 7.47
C PHE A 155 -20.09 -0.73 7.63
N PRO A 156 -20.55 -0.08 6.57
CA PRO A 156 -21.80 0.64 6.64
C PRO A 156 -22.88 -0.39 7.04
N ASP A 157 -23.58 -0.06 8.11
CA ASP A 157 -24.63 -0.91 8.66
C ASP A 157 -25.73 -1.05 7.61
N THR A 158 -25.81 -2.20 6.96
CA THR A 158 -26.80 -2.50 5.93
C THR A 158 -28.24 -2.52 6.46
N SER A 159 -28.40 -2.33 7.79
CA SER A 159 -29.73 -2.28 8.44
C SER A 159 -30.55 -1.03 8.09
N THR A 160 -29.93 -0.01 7.50
CA THR A 160 -30.64 1.26 7.18
C THR A 160 -31.17 1.34 5.76
N MET A 161 -30.84 0.39 4.88
CA MET A 161 -31.30 0.38 3.47
C MET A 161 -32.60 -0.42 3.22
N LEU A 162 -33.25 -0.92 4.25
CA LEU A 162 -34.53 -1.66 4.16
C LEU A 162 -35.66 -0.96 4.91
N ARG A 163 -35.78 0.35 4.78
CA ARG A 163 -37.00 1.07 5.18
C ARG A 163 -37.45 1.99 4.08
#